data_286434ed42e0fade13df8ea9b9c99a73
#
_entry.id   286434ed42e0fade13df8ea9b9c99a73
#
_cell.length_a   1.000
_cell.length_b   1.000
_cell.length_c   1.000
_cell.angle_alpha   90.00
_cell.angle_beta   90.00
_cell.angle_gamma   90.00
#
_symmetry.space_group_name_H-M   'P 1'
#
loop_
_entity.id
_entity.type
_entity.pdbx_description
1 polymer ?
#
loop_
_entity_poly.entity_id
_entity_poly.type
_entity_poly.pdbx_seq_one_letter_code
_entity_poly.pdbx_strand_id
1 'polypeptide(L)'
;MKKYLFFLLFIFSCNPDGDDNDFETTPYSLNYPTDVFPLMIIPEDNLLTQEGVSLGKKLFFDPILSVNNTISCASCHVQENSFSDPNQYSIGVNGDFGFRNAFSLVNIGWNNSFNWDGSASSLESQVFEPVTNPIEMANSWSQVEDDLNADSQYRELFKQAFGIDHIDSTYVAKAIAQFERTLISYNSRYDKFQRGEVMFTNEELDGLNIFFTERGDCFHCHGNINFMDNTFHNNALDETFSDLGLYEVTGNDSDKGLFKTPTLRNVEFSAPYMHDGRFNSLDEVIDHYNSGGVYSQTVDPLMKYINTNPYGIPGQTGLMLTQQEKNNLKAFLLTLSDEDFIQNTNFQP
;
A
#
# COMPACT_ATOMS: atom_id res chain seq x y z
N MET A 1 41.15 -69.19 -28.14
CA MET A 1 40.69 -67.96 -27.49
C MET A 1 39.42 -67.50 -28.21
N LYS A 2 38.21 -67.75 -27.58
CA LYS A 2 36.91 -67.34 -28.16
C LYS A 2 36.55 -65.99 -27.51
N LYS A 3 36.39 -64.93 -28.33
CA LYS A 3 35.89 -63.63 -27.92
C LYS A 3 34.37 -63.66 -27.94
N TYR A 4 33.73 -63.45 -26.79
CA TYR A 4 32.31 -63.22 -26.68
C TYR A 4 32.04 -61.73 -26.81
N LEU A 5 31.24 -61.39 -27.83
CA LEU A 5 30.75 -60.02 -28.08
C LEU A 5 29.42 -59.88 -27.34
N PHE A 6 29.39 -59.05 -26.29
CA PHE A 6 28.13 -58.75 -25.58
C PHE A 6 27.43 -57.61 -26.32
N PHE A 7 26.26 -57.89 -26.86
CA PHE A 7 25.37 -56.90 -27.44
C PHE A 7 24.47 -56.37 -26.33
N LEU A 8 24.64 -55.12 -25.92
CA LEU A 8 23.72 -54.38 -25.03
C LEU A 8 22.54 -53.90 -25.88
N LEU A 9 21.39 -54.52 -25.66
CA LEU A 9 20.11 -54.00 -26.17
C LEU A 9 19.67 -52.85 -25.26
N PHE A 10 19.75 -51.59 -25.75
CA PHE A 10 19.05 -50.46 -25.18
C PHE A 10 17.56 -50.59 -25.53
N ILE A 11 16.73 -50.93 -24.55
CA ILE A 11 15.29 -50.84 -24.66
C ILE A 11 14.92 -49.35 -24.41
N PHE A 12 14.62 -48.63 -25.47
CA PHE A 12 13.93 -47.35 -25.38
C PHE A 12 12.49 -47.62 -24.95
N SER A 13 12.18 -47.43 -23.67
CA SER A 13 10.81 -47.32 -23.19
C SER A 13 10.26 -45.97 -23.67
N CYS A 14 9.47 -45.95 -24.74
CA CYS A 14 8.57 -44.85 -25.01
C CYS A 14 7.47 -44.90 -23.95
N ASN A 15 7.42 -43.91 -23.07
CA ASN A 15 6.25 -43.63 -22.26
C ASN A 15 5.22 -42.94 -23.19
N PRO A 16 4.03 -43.53 -23.45
CA PRO A 16 3.02 -42.91 -24.33
C PRO A 16 2.04 -42.00 -23.54
N ASP A 17 2.31 -41.62 -22.31
CA ASP A 17 1.47 -40.72 -21.53
C ASP A 17 2.13 -39.36 -21.46
N GLY A 18 2.19 -38.69 -22.63
CA GLY A 18 2.56 -37.28 -22.76
C GLY A 18 1.30 -36.41 -22.75
N ASP A 19 0.67 -36.26 -21.60
CA ASP A 19 -0.29 -35.19 -21.31
C ASP A 19 0.05 -34.51 -19.98
N ASP A 20 1.34 -34.30 -19.75
CA ASP A 20 1.79 -33.28 -18.83
C ASP A 20 1.72 -31.96 -19.61
N ASN A 21 0.55 -31.31 -19.59
CA ASN A 21 0.47 -29.87 -19.74
C ASN A 21 1.21 -29.29 -18.54
N ASP A 22 2.54 -29.27 -18.63
CA ASP A 22 3.37 -28.55 -17.64
C ASP A 22 2.93 -27.09 -17.69
N PHE A 23 2.10 -26.69 -16.71
CA PHE A 23 1.73 -25.30 -16.52
C PHE A 23 3.00 -24.54 -16.14
N GLU A 24 3.47 -23.71 -17.05
CA GLU A 24 4.65 -22.87 -16.83
C GLU A 24 4.25 -21.39 -16.85
N THR A 25 4.72 -20.63 -15.86
CA THR A 25 4.58 -19.19 -15.80
C THR A 25 5.95 -18.52 -15.91
N THR A 26 5.97 -17.28 -16.40
CA THR A 26 7.17 -16.48 -16.49
C THR A 26 7.40 -15.73 -15.17
N PRO A 27 8.49 -16.00 -14.42
CA PRO A 27 8.76 -15.27 -13.18
C PRO A 27 8.82 -13.75 -13.40
N TYR A 28 8.20 -12.99 -12.51
CA TYR A 28 8.29 -11.53 -12.51
C TYR A 28 9.33 -11.07 -11.49
N SER A 29 10.30 -10.28 -11.93
CA SER A 29 11.33 -9.72 -11.05
C SER A 29 11.00 -8.27 -10.71
N LEU A 30 10.83 -7.99 -9.42
CA LEU A 30 10.69 -6.62 -8.93
C LEU A 30 12.00 -5.85 -9.15
N ASN A 31 11.88 -4.64 -9.68
CA ASN A 31 13.03 -3.77 -9.94
C ASN A 31 13.06 -2.62 -8.92
N TYR A 32 13.88 -2.77 -7.88
CA TYR A 32 14.16 -1.73 -6.88
C TYR A 32 15.55 -1.97 -6.26
N PRO A 33 16.22 -0.95 -5.67
CA PRO A 33 17.55 -1.09 -5.07
C PRO A 33 17.49 -1.90 -3.77
N THR A 34 17.88 -3.17 -3.84
CA THR A 34 17.84 -4.13 -2.70
C THR A 34 18.94 -3.90 -1.67
N ASP A 35 19.89 -3.05 -1.92
CA ASP A 35 20.90 -2.56 -0.97
C ASP A 35 20.37 -1.43 -0.07
N VAL A 36 19.26 -0.81 -0.46
CA VAL A 36 18.59 0.28 0.27
C VAL A 36 17.27 -0.18 0.87
N PHE A 37 16.45 -0.87 0.10
CA PHE A 37 15.15 -1.39 0.54
C PHE A 37 15.30 -2.82 1.06
N PRO A 38 14.60 -3.20 2.14
CA PRO A 38 14.54 -4.59 2.57
C PRO A 38 13.91 -5.46 1.47
N LEU A 39 14.26 -6.74 1.44
CA LEU A 39 13.60 -7.66 0.53
C LEU A 39 12.10 -7.72 0.83
N MET A 40 11.29 -7.58 -0.22
CA MET A 40 9.85 -7.74 -0.10
C MET A 40 9.51 -9.21 0.16
N ILE A 41 8.66 -9.47 1.15
CA ILE A 41 8.19 -10.82 1.46
C ILE A 41 7.09 -11.17 0.45
N ILE A 42 7.35 -12.17 -0.39
CA ILE A 42 6.39 -12.70 -1.35
C ILE A 42 5.83 -14.02 -0.78
N PRO A 43 4.50 -14.19 -0.68
CA PRO A 43 3.90 -15.44 -0.24
C PRO A 43 4.30 -16.62 -1.16
N GLU A 44 4.66 -17.76 -0.57
CA GLU A 44 5.07 -18.95 -1.34
C GLU A 44 3.95 -19.47 -2.24
N ASP A 45 2.70 -19.26 -1.85
CA ASP A 45 1.51 -19.68 -2.59
C ASP A 45 0.99 -18.61 -3.57
N ASN A 46 1.70 -17.47 -3.70
CA ASN A 46 1.39 -16.38 -4.63
C ASN A 46 2.67 -15.72 -5.16
N LEU A 47 3.54 -16.51 -5.77
CA LEU A 47 4.75 -16.00 -6.41
C LEU A 47 4.42 -15.06 -7.58
N LEU A 48 5.24 -14.03 -7.76
CA LEU A 48 5.02 -13.05 -8.82
C LEU A 48 5.36 -13.64 -10.19
N THR A 49 4.42 -13.55 -11.11
CA THR A 49 4.57 -13.95 -12.51
C THR A 49 4.15 -12.84 -13.46
N GLN A 50 4.69 -12.81 -14.67
CA GLN A 50 4.32 -11.79 -15.66
C GLN A 50 2.83 -11.88 -16.00
N GLU A 51 2.32 -13.10 -16.12
CA GLU A 51 0.92 -13.42 -16.40
C GLU A 51 0.02 -12.97 -15.24
N GLY A 52 0.40 -13.28 -14.00
CA GLY A 52 -0.34 -12.90 -12.80
C GLY A 52 -0.38 -11.39 -12.56
N VAL A 53 0.75 -10.71 -12.70
CA VAL A 53 0.85 -9.24 -12.61
C VAL A 53 0.00 -8.56 -13.69
N SER A 54 0.07 -9.07 -14.94
CA SER A 54 -0.73 -8.52 -16.05
C SER A 54 -2.23 -8.71 -15.84
N LEU A 55 -2.64 -9.90 -15.37
CA LEU A 55 -4.03 -10.19 -15.02
C LEU A 55 -4.49 -9.30 -13.84
N GLY A 56 -3.68 -9.18 -12.80
CA GLY A 56 -3.99 -8.34 -11.63
C GLY A 56 -4.17 -6.87 -12.03
N LYS A 57 -3.28 -6.36 -12.89
CA LYS A 57 -3.43 -5.00 -13.44
C LYS A 57 -4.75 -4.86 -14.19
N LYS A 58 -5.09 -5.81 -15.09
CA LYS A 58 -6.36 -5.77 -15.81
C LYS A 58 -7.56 -5.74 -14.85
N LEU A 59 -7.58 -6.60 -13.83
CA LEU A 59 -8.65 -6.64 -12.82
C LEU A 59 -8.74 -5.36 -11.99
N PHE A 60 -7.60 -4.74 -11.65
CA PHE A 60 -7.55 -3.50 -10.88
C PHE A 60 -8.24 -2.32 -11.60
N PHE A 61 -8.15 -2.30 -12.94
CA PHE A 61 -8.77 -1.26 -13.76
C PHE A 61 -10.14 -1.65 -14.33
N ASP A 62 -10.51 -2.92 -14.31
CA ASP A 62 -11.77 -3.39 -14.87
C ASP A 62 -12.92 -3.25 -13.85
N PRO A 63 -14.05 -2.62 -14.21
CA PRO A 63 -15.17 -2.47 -13.30
C PRO A 63 -15.99 -3.75 -13.08
N ILE A 64 -15.63 -4.88 -13.68
CA ILE A 64 -16.34 -6.18 -13.60
C ILE A 64 -16.53 -6.66 -12.14
N LEU A 65 -15.70 -6.20 -11.21
CA LEU A 65 -15.81 -6.58 -9.79
C LEU A 65 -16.96 -5.84 -9.07
N SER A 66 -17.49 -4.76 -9.61
CA SER A 66 -18.60 -4.02 -9.00
C SER A 66 -19.97 -4.49 -9.51
N VAL A 67 -20.99 -4.40 -8.68
CA VAL A 67 -22.32 -4.98 -8.92
C VAL A 67 -22.98 -4.53 -10.24
N ASN A 68 -22.66 -3.35 -10.71
CA ASN A 68 -23.21 -2.77 -11.94
C ASN A 68 -22.14 -2.43 -12.99
N ASN A 69 -20.92 -2.88 -12.83
CA ASN A 69 -19.77 -2.66 -13.71
C ASN A 69 -19.46 -1.16 -13.95
N THR A 70 -19.54 -0.31 -12.91
CA THR A 70 -19.28 1.14 -13.05
C THR A 70 -18.05 1.62 -12.33
N ILE A 71 -17.57 0.93 -11.30
CA ILE A 71 -16.37 1.30 -10.54
C ILE A 71 -15.38 0.13 -10.47
N SER A 72 -14.11 0.47 -10.40
CA SER A 72 -12.99 -0.47 -10.24
C SER A 72 -12.11 -0.03 -9.07
N CYS A 73 -11.07 -0.80 -8.72
CA CYS A 73 -10.08 -0.37 -7.73
C CYS A 73 -9.47 0.99 -8.10
N ALA A 74 -9.16 1.20 -9.39
CA ALA A 74 -8.62 2.46 -9.90
C ALA A 74 -9.57 3.65 -9.77
N SER A 75 -10.85 3.45 -9.50
CA SER A 75 -11.80 4.55 -9.28
C SER A 75 -11.53 5.29 -7.96
N CYS A 76 -11.01 4.59 -6.94
CA CYS A 76 -10.68 5.13 -5.62
C CYS A 76 -9.16 5.18 -5.38
N HIS A 77 -8.37 4.42 -6.15
CA HIS A 77 -6.91 4.41 -6.08
C HIS A 77 -6.32 4.98 -7.37
N VAL A 78 -6.33 6.33 -7.46
CA VAL A 78 -5.94 7.09 -8.66
C VAL A 78 -4.43 7.23 -8.72
N GLN A 79 -3.80 6.82 -9.82
CA GLN A 79 -2.34 6.83 -9.96
C GLN A 79 -1.73 8.21 -9.72
N GLU A 80 -2.31 9.26 -10.30
CA GLU A 80 -1.84 10.65 -10.16
C GLU A 80 -1.90 11.14 -8.71
N ASN A 81 -2.73 10.51 -7.87
CA ASN A 81 -2.84 10.74 -6.43
C ASN A 81 -2.10 9.66 -5.61
N SER A 82 -1.03 9.11 -6.15
CA SER A 82 -0.26 8.07 -5.43
C SER A 82 -1.07 6.82 -5.11
N PHE A 83 -2.01 6.45 -5.98
CA PHE A 83 -2.97 5.37 -5.74
C PHE A 83 -3.75 5.55 -4.43
N SER A 84 -4.15 6.79 -4.11
CA SER A 84 -5.17 7.17 -3.14
C SER A 84 -6.30 7.94 -3.81
N ASP A 85 -7.35 8.29 -3.06
CA ASP A 85 -8.47 9.07 -3.60
C ASP A 85 -8.21 10.58 -3.41
N PRO A 86 -8.35 11.42 -4.46
CA PRO A 86 -8.26 12.88 -4.33
C PRO A 86 -9.43 13.50 -3.55
N ASN A 87 -10.50 12.74 -3.34
CA ASN A 87 -11.63 13.18 -2.52
C ASN A 87 -11.42 12.75 -1.05
N GLN A 88 -12.06 13.48 -0.14
CA GLN A 88 -12.03 13.14 1.28
C GLN A 88 -12.51 11.69 1.52
N TYR A 89 -13.60 11.31 0.86
CA TYR A 89 -14.17 9.98 0.90
C TYR A 89 -14.47 9.48 -0.51
N SER A 90 -14.18 8.24 -0.77
CA SER A 90 -14.54 7.58 -2.02
C SER A 90 -16.04 7.47 -2.17
N ILE A 91 -16.49 7.52 -3.43
CA ILE A 91 -17.90 7.36 -3.78
C ILE A 91 -18.11 5.94 -4.31
N GLY A 92 -18.94 5.17 -3.63
CA GLY A 92 -19.25 3.81 -4.03
C GLY A 92 -20.26 3.72 -5.19
N VAL A 93 -20.51 2.49 -5.60
CA VAL A 93 -21.31 2.14 -6.77
C VAL A 93 -22.76 2.67 -6.73
N ASN A 94 -23.31 2.87 -5.53
CA ASN A 94 -24.66 3.39 -5.30
C ASN A 94 -24.68 4.92 -5.07
N GLY A 95 -23.52 5.59 -5.10
CA GLY A 95 -23.37 7.01 -4.79
C GLY A 95 -23.23 7.31 -3.29
N ASP A 96 -23.09 6.29 -2.46
CA ASP A 96 -22.82 6.44 -1.03
C ASP A 96 -21.35 6.82 -0.81
N PHE A 97 -21.08 7.59 0.24
CA PHE A 97 -19.72 7.96 0.63
C PHE A 97 -19.15 6.98 1.65
N GLY A 98 -17.88 6.63 1.50
CA GLY A 98 -17.10 6.02 2.55
C GLY A 98 -16.97 6.92 3.78
N PHE A 99 -16.29 6.44 4.81
CA PHE A 99 -16.03 7.22 6.04
C PHE A 99 -14.54 7.33 6.37
N ARG A 100 -13.70 6.66 5.58
CA ARG A 100 -12.23 6.79 5.60
C ARG A 100 -11.73 7.19 4.22
N ASN A 101 -10.61 7.92 4.18
CA ASN A 101 -9.91 8.20 2.93
C ASN A 101 -9.26 6.92 2.39
N ALA A 102 -9.19 6.75 1.07
CA ALA A 102 -8.56 5.60 0.47
C ALA A 102 -7.05 5.60 0.76
N PHE A 103 -6.56 4.52 1.38
CA PHE A 103 -5.15 4.36 1.74
C PHE A 103 -4.27 4.32 0.48
N SER A 104 -3.14 5.04 0.47
CA SER A 104 -2.20 5.00 -0.66
C SER A 104 -1.59 3.61 -0.82
N LEU A 105 -1.53 3.10 -2.06
CA LEU A 105 -0.94 1.80 -2.37
C LEU A 105 0.56 1.86 -2.68
N VAL A 106 1.20 3.02 -2.52
CA VAL A 106 2.64 3.17 -2.73
C VAL A 106 3.41 2.27 -1.76
N ASN A 107 4.28 1.43 -2.30
CA ASN A 107 5.12 0.51 -1.53
C ASN A 107 4.33 -0.42 -0.59
N ILE A 108 3.06 -0.68 -0.93
CA ILE A 108 2.12 -1.46 -0.12
C ILE A 108 2.63 -2.89 0.17
N GLY A 109 3.45 -3.45 -0.71
CA GLY A 109 4.04 -4.79 -0.55
C GLY A 109 4.96 -4.96 0.67
N TRP A 110 5.39 -3.87 1.33
CA TRP A 110 6.15 -3.90 2.59
C TRP A 110 5.29 -3.74 3.84
N ASN A 111 3.98 -3.61 3.68
CA ASN A 111 3.08 -3.55 4.83
C ASN A 111 2.90 -4.95 5.45
N ASN A 112 2.72 -4.98 6.77
CA ASN A 112 2.45 -6.20 7.53
C ASN A 112 0.97 -6.35 7.93
N SER A 113 0.17 -5.31 7.72
CA SER A 113 -1.28 -5.26 7.90
C SER A 113 -1.84 -4.21 6.94
N PHE A 114 -3.12 -4.32 6.60
CA PHE A 114 -3.76 -3.51 5.58
C PHE A 114 -5.04 -2.89 6.13
N ASN A 115 -5.58 -1.90 5.40
CA ASN A 115 -6.58 -0.95 5.88
C ASN A 115 -6.06 -0.06 7.03
N TRP A 116 -6.75 1.05 7.30
CA TRP A 116 -6.37 1.98 8.37
C TRP A 116 -6.40 1.37 9.77
N ASP A 117 -7.26 0.36 9.97
CA ASP A 117 -7.47 -0.33 11.26
C ASP A 117 -6.77 -1.68 11.36
N GLY A 118 -6.06 -2.12 10.30
CA GLY A 118 -5.39 -3.40 10.28
C GLY A 118 -6.30 -4.61 10.13
N SER A 119 -7.54 -4.42 9.67
CA SER A 119 -8.55 -5.49 9.51
C SER A 119 -8.13 -6.60 8.54
N ALA A 120 -7.24 -6.33 7.59
CA ALA A 120 -6.71 -7.33 6.69
C ALA A 120 -5.23 -7.66 7.00
N SER A 121 -4.89 -8.95 6.99
CA SER A 121 -3.56 -9.47 7.33
C SER A 121 -2.64 -9.72 6.13
N SER A 122 -3.17 -9.64 4.91
CA SER A 122 -2.43 -9.75 3.65
C SER A 122 -3.10 -8.94 2.55
N LEU A 123 -2.36 -8.63 1.47
CA LEU A 123 -2.95 -7.99 0.29
C LEU A 123 -4.09 -8.83 -0.27
N GLU A 124 -3.89 -10.15 -0.34
CA GLU A 124 -4.91 -11.08 -0.83
C GLU A 124 -6.19 -11.00 0.01
N SER A 125 -6.07 -10.91 1.35
CA SER A 125 -7.25 -10.81 2.22
C SER A 125 -7.94 -9.45 2.14
N GLN A 126 -7.20 -8.39 1.84
CA GLN A 126 -7.73 -7.03 1.73
C GLN A 126 -8.72 -6.89 0.55
N VAL A 127 -8.45 -7.54 -0.58
CA VAL A 127 -9.31 -7.48 -1.80
C VAL A 127 -10.76 -7.91 -1.52
N PHE A 128 -10.97 -8.77 -0.52
CA PHE A 128 -12.31 -9.33 -0.27
C PHE A 128 -13.32 -8.31 0.24
N GLU A 129 -12.88 -7.34 1.02
CA GLU A 129 -13.76 -6.37 1.68
C GLU A 129 -14.40 -5.38 0.68
N PRO A 130 -13.64 -4.62 -0.14
CA PRO A 130 -14.22 -3.60 -1.02
C PRO A 130 -15.21 -4.17 -2.03
N VAL A 131 -15.02 -5.42 -2.49
CA VAL A 131 -15.95 -6.07 -3.42
C VAL A 131 -17.32 -6.31 -2.77
N THR A 132 -17.34 -6.73 -1.50
CA THR A 132 -18.58 -7.07 -0.80
C THR A 132 -19.18 -5.93 0.03
N ASN A 133 -18.42 -4.87 0.24
CA ASN A 133 -18.87 -3.71 1.01
C ASN A 133 -20.04 -2.99 0.28
N PRO A 134 -21.23 -2.87 0.90
CA PRO A 134 -22.39 -2.30 0.25
C PRO A 134 -22.25 -0.82 -0.09
N ILE A 135 -21.35 -0.09 0.58
CA ILE A 135 -21.05 1.31 0.31
C ILE A 135 -19.87 1.51 -0.67
N GLU A 136 -19.25 0.42 -1.15
CA GLU A 136 -18.17 0.45 -2.15
C GLU A 136 -18.62 -0.24 -3.45
N MET A 137 -18.19 -1.47 -3.73
CA MET A 137 -18.53 -2.20 -4.97
C MET A 137 -19.87 -2.94 -4.88
N ALA A 138 -20.38 -3.21 -3.68
CA ALA A 138 -21.70 -3.81 -3.39
C ALA A 138 -22.01 -5.10 -4.14
N ASN A 139 -21.00 -5.90 -4.52
CA ASN A 139 -21.14 -7.15 -5.24
C ASN A 139 -21.08 -8.35 -4.28
N SER A 140 -21.25 -9.55 -4.80
CA SER A 140 -20.97 -10.80 -4.11
C SER A 140 -19.89 -11.57 -4.84
N TRP A 141 -19.04 -12.28 -4.10
CA TRP A 141 -18.00 -13.08 -4.73
C TRP A 141 -18.59 -14.16 -5.66
N SER A 142 -19.75 -14.75 -5.32
CA SER A 142 -20.42 -15.70 -6.22
C SER A 142 -20.79 -15.06 -7.56
N GLN A 143 -21.26 -13.82 -7.58
CA GLN A 143 -21.59 -13.12 -8.83
C GLN A 143 -20.34 -12.78 -9.63
N VAL A 144 -19.27 -12.29 -8.97
CA VAL A 144 -17.97 -12.02 -9.60
C VAL A 144 -17.41 -13.29 -10.25
N GLU A 145 -17.44 -14.41 -9.53
CA GLU A 145 -16.98 -15.70 -10.04
C GLU A 145 -17.79 -16.14 -11.26
N ASP A 146 -19.13 -16.02 -11.21
CA ASP A 146 -20.01 -16.34 -12.34
C ASP A 146 -19.70 -15.48 -13.57
N ASP A 147 -19.55 -14.16 -13.38
CA ASP A 147 -19.27 -13.21 -14.46
C ASP A 147 -17.90 -13.47 -15.12
N LEU A 148 -16.86 -13.67 -14.31
CA LEU A 148 -15.51 -13.99 -14.81
C LEU A 148 -15.47 -15.35 -15.51
N ASN A 149 -16.17 -16.38 -14.99
CA ASN A 149 -16.24 -17.69 -15.62
C ASN A 149 -17.09 -17.68 -16.91
N ALA A 150 -18.04 -16.76 -17.07
CA ALA A 150 -18.79 -16.58 -18.31
C ALA A 150 -17.93 -15.96 -19.43
N ASP A 151 -16.94 -15.14 -19.09
CA ASP A 151 -16.04 -14.47 -20.03
C ASP A 151 -14.89 -15.39 -20.46
N SER A 152 -14.83 -15.69 -21.77
CA SER A 152 -13.79 -16.56 -22.34
C SER A 152 -12.39 -15.95 -22.27
N GLN A 153 -12.26 -14.62 -22.30
CA GLN A 153 -10.98 -13.94 -22.21
C GLN A 153 -10.41 -14.07 -20.78
N TYR A 154 -11.25 -13.88 -19.75
CA TYR A 154 -10.82 -14.07 -18.37
C TYR A 154 -10.44 -15.53 -18.09
N ARG A 155 -11.22 -16.51 -18.53
CA ARG A 155 -10.84 -17.93 -18.38
C ARG A 155 -9.47 -18.23 -18.97
N GLU A 156 -9.17 -17.71 -20.15
CA GLU A 156 -7.85 -17.89 -20.78
C GLU A 156 -6.75 -17.22 -19.98
N LEU A 157 -6.94 -15.96 -19.49
CA LEU A 157 -5.95 -15.23 -18.70
C LEU A 157 -5.68 -15.91 -17.35
N PHE A 158 -6.72 -16.42 -16.67
CA PHE A 158 -6.53 -17.15 -15.42
C PHE A 158 -5.85 -18.51 -15.64
N LYS A 159 -6.15 -19.17 -16.74
CA LYS A 159 -5.44 -20.39 -17.13
C LYS A 159 -3.96 -20.13 -17.39
N GLN A 160 -3.61 -19.03 -18.05
CA GLN A 160 -2.22 -18.61 -18.29
C GLN A 160 -1.50 -18.20 -16.99
N ALA A 161 -2.20 -17.55 -16.06
CA ALA A 161 -1.60 -17.05 -14.84
C ALA A 161 -1.49 -18.09 -13.72
N PHE A 162 -2.44 -19.03 -13.63
CA PHE A 162 -2.57 -19.95 -12.50
C PHE A 162 -2.80 -21.42 -12.87
N GLY A 163 -2.94 -21.75 -14.16
CA GLY A 163 -3.18 -23.13 -14.61
C GLY A 163 -4.57 -23.67 -14.27
N ILE A 164 -5.54 -22.81 -13.97
CA ILE A 164 -6.87 -23.20 -13.51
C ILE A 164 -7.90 -23.14 -14.65
N ASP A 165 -8.88 -24.03 -14.63
CA ASP A 165 -10.00 -24.05 -15.58
C ASP A 165 -11.29 -23.43 -14.99
N HIS A 166 -11.31 -23.16 -13.68
CA HIS A 166 -12.43 -22.50 -12.99
C HIS A 166 -11.90 -21.39 -12.09
N ILE A 167 -12.44 -20.19 -12.27
CA ILE A 167 -12.03 -18.98 -11.54
C ILE A 167 -12.81 -18.92 -10.23
N ASP A 168 -12.10 -18.79 -9.12
CA ASP A 168 -12.66 -18.46 -7.81
C ASP A 168 -12.06 -17.15 -7.26
N SER A 169 -12.67 -16.62 -6.22
CA SER A 169 -12.29 -15.37 -5.55
C SER A 169 -10.85 -15.35 -5.05
N THR A 170 -10.30 -16.50 -4.66
CA THR A 170 -8.93 -16.62 -4.18
C THR A 170 -7.93 -16.23 -5.26
N TYR A 171 -8.12 -16.73 -6.50
CA TYR A 171 -7.22 -16.40 -7.60
C TYR A 171 -7.41 -14.97 -8.10
N VAL A 172 -8.63 -14.41 -8.01
CA VAL A 172 -8.86 -12.98 -8.27
C VAL A 172 -8.05 -12.13 -7.31
N ALA A 173 -8.14 -12.42 -6.01
CA ALA A 173 -7.38 -11.72 -4.99
C ALA A 173 -5.87 -11.87 -5.16
N LYS A 174 -5.39 -13.09 -5.49
CA LYS A 174 -3.98 -13.35 -5.78
C LYS A 174 -3.47 -12.53 -6.95
N ALA A 175 -4.21 -12.42 -8.05
CA ALA A 175 -3.81 -11.64 -9.21
C ALA A 175 -3.69 -10.14 -8.85
N ILE A 176 -4.71 -9.56 -8.22
CA ILE A 176 -4.69 -8.14 -7.81
C ILE A 176 -3.51 -7.87 -6.89
N ALA A 177 -3.29 -8.71 -5.87
CA ALA A 177 -2.17 -8.59 -4.94
C ALA A 177 -0.79 -8.69 -5.63
N GLN A 178 -0.66 -9.49 -6.70
CA GLN A 178 0.58 -9.51 -7.51
C GLN A 178 0.84 -8.15 -8.17
N PHE A 179 -0.18 -7.53 -8.74
CA PHE A 179 -0.04 -6.19 -9.34
C PHE A 179 0.29 -5.14 -8.29
N GLU A 180 -0.43 -5.09 -7.17
CA GLU A 180 -0.21 -4.11 -6.10
C GLU A 180 1.22 -4.16 -5.55
N ARG A 181 1.84 -5.34 -5.46
CA ARG A 181 3.25 -5.50 -5.08
C ARG A 181 4.23 -4.86 -6.06
N THR A 182 3.81 -4.55 -7.28
CA THR A 182 4.65 -3.84 -8.27
C THR A 182 4.62 -2.33 -8.12
N LEU A 183 3.72 -1.77 -7.30
CA LEU A 183 3.57 -0.34 -7.10
C LEU A 183 4.68 0.21 -6.20
N ILE A 184 5.91 0.24 -6.74
CA ILE A 184 7.13 0.58 -6.00
C ILE A 184 7.65 1.94 -6.43
N SER A 185 7.71 2.87 -5.47
CA SER A 185 8.35 4.18 -5.58
C SER A 185 9.73 4.14 -4.90
N TYR A 186 10.79 4.41 -5.67
CA TYR A 186 12.18 4.34 -5.21
C TYR A 186 13.11 5.34 -5.89
N ASN A 187 12.59 6.30 -6.66
CA ASN A 187 13.36 7.25 -7.44
C ASN A 187 13.03 8.72 -7.15
N SER A 188 12.55 9.00 -5.94
CA SER A 188 12.29 10.34 -5.45
C SER A 188 13.58 11.18 -5.37
N ARG A 189 13.45 12.50 -5.18
CA ARG A 189 14.60 13.38 -4.96
C ARG A 189 15.39 12.96 -3.71
N TYR A 190 14.71 12.48 -2.64
CA TYR A 190 15.36 11.89 -1.46
C TYR A 190 16.20 10.66 -1.82
N ASP A 191 15.66 9.74 -2.63
CA ASP A 191 16.40 8.54 -3.06
C ASP A 191 17.64 8.90 -3.87
N LYS A 192 17.51 9.87 -4.79
CA LYS A 192 18.63 10.40 -5.58
C LYS A 192 19.69 11.07 -4.68
N PHE A 193 19.28 11.77 -3.64
CA PHE A 193 20.20 12.33 -2.64
C PHE A 193 20.94 11.23 -1.87
N GLN A 194 20.24 10.20 -1.41
CA GLN A 194 20.85 9.05 -0.72
C GLN A 194 21.89 8.32 -1.60
N ARG A 195 21.66 8.25 -2.90
CA ARG A 195 22.62 7.68 -3.87
C ARG A 195 23.73 8.66 -4.28
N GLY A 196 23.73 9.90 -3.78
CA GLY A 196 24.72 10.93 -4.13
C GLY A 196 24.56 11.51 -5.54
N GLU A 197 23.42 11.32 -6.18
CA GLU A 197 23.13 11.81 -7.53
C GLU A 197 22.75 13.30 -7.56
N VAL A 198 22.16 13.78 -6.46
CA VAL A 198 21.77 15.18 -6.29
C VAL A 198 22.18 15.69 -4.91
N MET A 199 22.33 17.02 -4.79
CA MET A 199 22.51 17.69 -3.51
C MET A 199 21.18 18.29 -3.05
N PHE A 200 20.93 18.23 -1.75
CA PHE A 200 19.83 18.96 -1.13
C PHE A 200 20.16 20.44 -0.99
N THR A 201 19.13 21.28 -1.04
CA THR A 201 19.24 22.70 -0.65
C THR A 201 19.41 22.81 0.88
N ASN A 202 19.74 24.00 1.36
CA ASN A 202 19.83 24.22 2.82
C ASN A 202 18.49 23.98 3.51
N GLU A 203 17.39 24.40 2.91
CA GLU A 203 16.03 24.21 3.41
C GLU A 203 15.66 22.71 3.50
N GLU A 204 16.00 21.93 2.48
CA GLU A 204 15.79 20.48 2.47
C GLU A 204 16.65 19.78 3.54
N LEU A 205 17.91 20.20 3.73
CA LEU A 205 18.80 19.65 4.75
C LEU A 205 18.34 19.99 6.17
N ASP A 206 17.92 21.24 6.40
CA ASP A 206 17.34 21.64 7.67
C ASP A 206 16.05 20.88 7.96
N GLY A 207 15.18 20.71 6.95
CA GLY A 207 13.96 19.91 7.05
C GLY A 207 14.23 18.44 7.36
N LEU A 208 15.22 17.83 6.70
CA LEU A 208 15.70 16.48 6.99
C LEU A 208 16.15 16.34 8.45
N ASN A 209 16.93 17.33 8.94
CA ASN A 209 17.40 17.34 10.32
C ASN A 209 16.24 17.50 11.32
N ILE A 210 15.26 18.36 11.02
CA ILE A 210 14.05 18.49 11.85
C ILE A 210 13.30 17.15 11.89
N PHE A 211 13.09 16.50 10.74
CA PHE A 211 12.34 15.25 10.62
C PHE A 211 12.97 14.10 11.41
N PHE A 212 14.31 13.93 11.30
CA PHE A 212 15.04 12.80 11.91
C PHE A 212 15.65 13.09 13.28
N THR A 213 15.17 14.15 13.97
CA THR A 213 15.59 14.47 15.34
C THR A 213 14.37 14.78 16.22
N GLU A 214 14.60 14.82 17.54
CA GLU A 214 13.59 15.20 18.54
C GLU A 214 12.99 16.61 18.30
N ARG A 215 13.58 17.41 17.38
CA ARG A 215 13.05 18.73 17.02
C ARG A 215 11.71 18.64 16.30
N GLY A 216 11.54 17.66 15.41
CA GLY A 216 10.31 17.40 14.67
C GLY A 216 9.60 16.13 15.10
N ASP A 217 10.35 15.18 15.69
CA ASP A 217 9.88 13.93 16.29
C ASP A 217 9.16 12.96 15.29
N CYS A 218 9.28 13.23 13.99
CA CYS A 218 8.57 12.47 12.96
C CYS A 218 9.11 11.04 12.79
N PHE A 219 10.41 10.86 13.02
CA PHE A 219 11.14 9.62 12.72
C PHE A 219 10.74 8.44 13.60
N HIS A 220 10.12 8.66 14.75
CA HIS A 220 9.67 7.57 15.62
C HIS A 220 8.63 6.68 14.93
N CYS A 221 7.70 7.29 14.18
CA CYS A 221 6.69 6.57 13.40
C CYS A 221 7.09 6.43 11.92
N HIS A 222 7.90 7.36 11.39
CA HIS A 222 8.25 7.45 9.97
C HIS A 222 9.75 7.30 9.68
N GLY A 223 10.50 6.57 10.52
CA GLY A 223 11.97 6.56 10.50
C GLY A 223 12.65 5.59 9.52
N ASN A 224 11.93 4.68 8.88
CA ASN A 224 12.53 3.73 7.95
C ASN A 224 12.51 4.22 6.49
N ILE A 225 13.03 3.43 5.55
CA ILE A 225 13.12 3.79 4.12
C ILE A 225 11.74 3.97 3.46
N ASN A 226 10.71 3.34 3.99
CA ASN A 226 9.32 3.51 3.53
C ASN A 226 8.58 4.60 4.32
N PHE A 227 9.25 5.27 5.27
CA PHE A 227 8.65 6.31 6.10
C PHE A 227 7.37 5.85 6.80
N MET A 228 7.38 4.65 7.34
CA MET A 228 6.31 4.03 8.15
C MET A 228 6.92 2.98 9.09
N ASP A 229 6.36 2.79 10.27
CA ASP A 229 6.85 1.79 11.23
C ASP A 229 6.04 0.49 11.21
N ASN A 230 4.98 0.42 10.40
CA ASN A 230 4.04 -0.70 10.33
C ASN A 230 3.31 -0.98 11.65
N THR A 231 3.11 0.04 12.49
CA THR A 231 2.34 -0.05 13.73
C THR A 231 1.15 0.91 13.72
N PHE A 232 0.43 0.97 14.85
CA PHE A 232 -0.80 1.74 14.98
C PHE A 232 -0.61 2.79 16.07
N HIS A 233 -1.01 4.02 15.78
CA HIS A 233 -0.88 5.15 16.66
C HIS A 233 -2.17 5.98 16.72
N ASN A 234 -2.45 6.53 17.89
CA ASN A 234 -3.40 7.62 18.01
C ASN A 234 -2.64 8.95 17.95
N ASN A 235 -2.71 9.56 16.78
CA ASN A 235 -2.00 10.79 16.45
C ASN A 235 -2.70 12.08 16.95
N ALA A 236 -3.52 11.98 17.99
CA ALA A 236 -4.14 13.13 18.68
C ALA A 236 -5.08 13.98 17.79
N LEU A 237 -5.82 13.36 16.86
CA LEU A 237 -6.78 14.09 16.03
C LEU A 237 -8.06 14.47 16.78
N ASP A 238 -8.54 13.60 17.68
CA ASP A 238 -9.83 13.73 18.34
C ASP A 238 -9.77 13.42 19.84
N GLU A 239 -10.57 14.13 20.64
CA GLU A 239 -10.78 13.85 22.06
C GLU A 239 -11.69 12.63 22.26
N THR A 240 -12.68 12.49 21.39
CA THR A 240 -13.65 11.38 21.35
C THR A 240 -13.73 10.83 19.94
N PHE A 241 -13.80 9.52 19.80
CA PHE A 241 -13.67 8.85 18.51
C PHE A 241 -15.03 8.53 17.91
N SER A 242 -15.30 9.02 16.70
CA SER A 242 -16.40 8.55 15.84
C SER A 242 -16.00 7.27 15.09
N ASP A 243 -14.73 7.12 14.75
CA ASP A 243 -14.09 5.93 14.21
C ASP A 243 -13.13 5.38 15.27
N LEU A 244 -13.33 4.12 15.67
CA LEU A 244 -12.58 3.51 16.75
C LEU A 244 -11.23 2.91 16.29
N GLY A 245 -10.96 2.88 14.98
CA GLY A 245 -9.71 2.38 14.41
C GLY A 245 -9.42 0.92 14.79
N LEU A 246 -8.20 0.63 15.23
CA LEU A 246 -7.76 -0.73 15.59
C LEU A 246 -8.66 -1.44 16.63
N TYR A 247 -9.37 -0.70 17.47
CA TYR A 247 -10.35 -1.27 18.41
C TYR A 247 -11.42 -2.10 17.70
N GLU A 248 -11.84 -1.72 16.49
CA GLU A 248 -12.85 -2.45 15.70
C GLU A 248 -12.40 -3.90 15.42
N VAL A 249 -11.08 -4.12 15.36
CA VAL A 249 -10.46 -5.42 15.08
C VAL A 249 -10.15 -6.17 16.38
N THR A 250 -9.62 -5.47 17.39
CA THR A 250 -9.07 -6.12 18.59
C THR A 250 -10.06 -6.21 19.76
N GLY A 251 -11.02 -5.29 19.82
CA GLY A 251 -11.92 -5.13 20.96
C GLY A 251 -11.24 -4.65 22.25
N ASN A 252 -9.97 -4.21 22.18
CA ASN A 252 -9.20 -3.77 23.32
C ASN A 252 -9.33 -2.24 23.50
N ASP A 253 -9.79 -1.79 24.66
CA ASP A 253 -10.04 -0.36 24.95
C ASP A 253 -8.80 0.51 24.78
N SER A 254 -7.58 -0.04 24.91
CA SER A 254 -6.34 0.70 24.68
C SER A 254 -6.09 1.03 23.20
N ASP A 255 -6.80 0.36 22.29
CA ASP A 255 -6.60 0.49 20.86
C ASP A 255 -7.58 1.46 20.18
N LYS A 256 -8.44 2.12 20.98
CA LYS A 256 -9.38 3.11 20.48
C LYS A 256 -8.69 4.30 19.86
N GLY A 257 -9.06 4.64 18.62
CA GLY A 257 -8.52 5.76 17.87
C GLY A 257 -7.08 5.55 17.37
N LEU A 258 -6.58 4.30 17.40
CA LEU A 258 -5.29 3.94 16.81
C LEU A 258 -5.51 3.59 15.34
N PHE A 259 -4.68 4.19 14.47
CA PHE A 259 -4.66 3.94 13.04
C PHE A 259 -3.26 3.60 12.58
N LYS A 260 -3.18 2.80 11.50
CA LYS A 260 -1.92 2.39 10.91
C LYS A 260 -1.13 3.60 10.41
N THR A 261 0.19 3.63 10.69
CA THR A 261 1.10 4.61 10.10
C THR A 261 1.18 4.41 8.58
N PRO A 262 0.75 5.39 7.76
CA PRO A 262 0.92 5.32 6.31
C PRO A 262 2.36 5.63 5.91
N THR A 263 2.77 5.17 4.71
CA THR A 263 4.00 5.66 4.09
C THR A 263 3.91 7.15 3.81
N LEU A 264 5.05 7.88 3.96
CA LEU A 264 5.14 9.27 3.48
C LEU A 264 5.76 9.36 2.08
N ARG A 265 6.08 8.23 1.44
CA ARG A 265 6.49 8.28 0.04
C ARG A 265 5.36 8.82 -0.81
N ASN A 266 5.70 9.77 -1.68
CA ASN A 266 4.74 10.48 -2.53
C ASN A 266 3.66 11.25 -1.75
N VAL A 267 3.93 11.63 -0.50
CA VAL A 267 2.96 12.32 0.36
C VAL A 267 2.44 13.63 -0.25
N GLU A 268 3.21 14.30 -1.11
CA GLU A 268 2.78 15.49 -1.85
C GLU A 268 1.53 15.23 -2.71
N PHE A 269 1.43 14.04 -3.29
CA PHE A 269 0.36 13.69 -4.24
C PHE A 269 -0.85 13.02 -3.59
N SER A 270 -0.75 12.60 -2.32
CA SER A 270 -1.77 11.78 -1.65
C SER A 270 -2.73 12.57 -0.75
N ALA A 271 -2.89 13.88 -0.99
CA ALA A 271 -3.92 14.65 -0.30
C ALA A 271 -5.33 14.18 -0.74
N PRO A 272 -6.34 14.26 0.18
CA PRO A 272 -6.30 14.78 1.54
C PRO A 272 -5.72 13.78 2.56
N TYR A 273 -5.29 14.28 3.73
CA TYR A 273 -4.49 13.53 4.70
C TYR A 273 -5.32 13.08 5.91
N MET A 274 -4.76 12.11 6.65
CA MET A 274 -5.31 11.38 7.79
C MET A 274 -6.32 10.31 7.34
N HIS A 275 -6.70 9.44 8.28
CA HIS A 275 -7.62 8.34 8.00
C HIS A 275 -8.98 8.81 7.49
N ASP A 276 -9.41 10.00 7.86
CA ASP A 276 -10.68 10.61 7.49
C ASP A 276 -10.55 11.77 6.48
N GLY A 277 -9.36 11.99 5.93
CA GLY A 277 -9.13 12.99 4.88
C GLY A 277 -9.40 14.45 5.29
N ARG A 278 -9.29 14.80 6.59
CA ARG A 278 -9.67 16.13 7.09
C ARG A 278 -8.73 17.26 6.71
N PHE A 279 -7.48 16.99 6.38
CA PHE A 279 -6.49 18.00 6.00
C PHE A 279 -6.20 17.97 4.50
N ASN A 280 -6.24 19.14 3.87
CA ASN A 280 -6.05 19.29 2.43
C ASN A 280 -4.62 19.69 2.04
N SER A 281 -3.77 19.98 3.00
CA SER A 281 -2.39 20.42 2.75
C SER A 281 -1.41 19.89 3.79
N LEU A 282 -0.15 19.74 3.39
CA LEU A 282 0.95 19.41 4.31
C LEU A 282 1.15 20.49 5.38
N ASP A 283 0.80 21.74 5.09
CA ASP A 283 0.86 22.83 6.09
C ASP A 283 -0.09 22.55 7.24
N GLU A 284 -1.34 22.11 6.95
CA GLU A 284 -2.32 21.74 7.99
C GLU A 284 -1.85 20.52 8.80
N VAL A 285 -1.24 19.52 8.15
CA VAL A 285 -0.65 18.34 8.83
C VAL A 285 0.48 18.78 9.77
N ILE A 286 1.42 19.60 9.28
CA ILE A 286 2.53 20.10 10.08
C ILE A 286 2.02 20.97 11.25
N ASP A 287 1.00 21.79 11.03
CA ASP A 287 0.39 22.62 12.07
C ASP A 287 -0.33 21.78 13.14
N HIS A 288 -0.97 20.67 12.75
CA HIS A 288 -1.55 19.71 13.69
C HIS A 288 -0.48 19.15 14.64
N TYR A 289 0.59 18.57 14.12
CA TYR A 289 1.70 18.05 14.94
C TYR A 289 2.41 19.16 15.72
N ASN A 290 2.57 20.35 15.12
CA ASN A 290 3.18 21.50 15.78
C ASN A 290 2.37 22.01 16.97
N SER A 291 1.04 21.89 16.92
CA SER A 291 0.15 22.24 18.05
C SER A 291 0.14 21.21 19.18
N GLY A 292 0.56 19.97 18.88
CA GLY A 292 0.48 18.82 19.77
C GLY A 292 -0.86 18.08 19.74
N GLY A 293 -1.77 18.47 18.83
CA GLY A 293 -3.07 17.85 18.65
C GLY A 293 -4.02 17.95 19.85
N VAL A 294 -4.95 17.02 19.95
CA VAL A 294 -5.99 16.96 20.98
C VAL A 294 -5.76 15.75 21.89
N TYR A 295 -5.78 15.97 23.20
CA TYR A 295 -5.60 14.89 24.17
C TYR A 295 -6.79 13.92 24.18
N SER A 296 -6.50 12.63 24.18
CA SER A 296 -7.46 11.55 24.47
C SER A 296 -6.80 10.50 25.37
N GLN A 297 -7.58 9.57 25.92
CA GLN A 297 -7.06 8.58 26.86
C GLN A 297 -6.02 7.63 26.22
N THR A 298 -6.17 7.35 24.95
CA THR A 298 -5.33 6.41 24.18
C THR A 298 -4.31 7.10 23.29
N VAL A 299 -4.16 8.46 23.41
CA VAL A 299 -3.17 9.19 22.62
C VAL A 299 -1.79 8.57 22.77
N ASP A 300 -1.07 8.46 21.67
CA ASP A 300 0.29 7.89 21.66
C ASP A 300 1.20 8.62 22.66
N PRO A 301 2.02 7.88 23.42
CA PRO A 301 2.95 8.48 24.38
C PRO A 301 3.87 9.56 23.78
N LEU A 302 4.27 9.44 22.51
CA LEU A 302 5.06 10.46 21.81
C LEU A 302 4.24 11.73 21.61
N MET A 303 2.96 11.62 21.22
CA MET A 303 2.07 12.79 21.13
C MET A 303 1.81 13.44 22.49
N LYS A 304 1.75 12.66 23.59
CA LYS A 304 1.69 13.20 24.95
C LYS A 304 2.95 13.98 25.30
N TYR A 305 4.13 13.50 24.89
CA TYR A 305 5.38 14.21 25.05
C TYR A 305 5.33 15.60 24.40
N ILE A 306 4.85 15.69 23.16
CA ILE A 306 4.61 16.94 22.45
C ILE A 306 3.63 17.83 23.23
N ASN A 307 2.49 17.27 23.68
CA ASN A 307 1.46 17.98 24.45
C ASN A 307 1.91 18.44 25.84
N THR A 308 2.88 17.76 26.45
CA THR A 308 3.38 18.09 27.80
C THR A 308 4.52 19.08 27.81
N ASN A 309 4.83 19.71 26.68
CA ASN A 309 5.92 20.68 26.54
C ASN A 309 7.32 20.03 26.57
N PRO A 310 7.81 19.54 25.43
CA PRO A 310 9.11 18.86 25.32
C PRO A 310 10.32 19.76 25.72
N TYR A 311 10.12 21.05 25.75
CA TYR A 311 11.19 22.03 26.08
C TYR A 311 11.11 22.58 27.53
N GLY A 312 10.17 22.05 28.34
CA GLY A 312 10.06 22.43 29.76
C GLY A 312 9.53 23.84 30.01
N ILE A 313 8.86 24.47 29.05
CA ILE A 313 8.24 25.78 29.22
C ILE A 313 6.80 25.62 29.73
N PRO A 314 6.48 26.00 30.96
CA PRO A 314 5.15 25.80 31.53
C PRO A 314 4.05 26.44 30.69
N GLY A 315 2.99 25.66 30.42
CA GLY A 315 1.80 26.11 29.68
C GLY A 315 1.94 26.13 28.15
N GLN A 316 3.04 25.61 27.60
CA GLN A 316 3.19 25.40 26.15
C GLN A 316 3.02 23.92 25.77
N THR A 317 2.41 23.65 24.63
CA THR A 317 2.21 22.32 24.05
C THR A 317 2.74 22.31 22.61
N GLY A 318 3.02 21.11 22.09
CA GLY A 318 3.46 20.91 20.72
C GLY A 318 4.94 21.16 20.49
N LEU A 319 5.36 21.05 19.24
CA LEU A 319 6.77 21.13 18.81
C LEU A 319 7.33 22.55 18.84
N MET A 320 6.46 23.55 18.80
CA MET A 320 6.85 24.97 18.77
C MET A 320 7.81 25.32 17.62
N LEU A 321 7.62 24.68 16.46
CA LEU A 321 8.37 25.01 15.25
C LEU A 321 8.07 26.45 14.83
N THR A 322 9.10 27.19 14.49
CA THR A 322 8.96 28.49 13.83
C THR A 322 8.40 28.32 12.42
N GLN A 323 7.90 29.39 11.81
CA GLN A 323 7.42 29.30 10.43
C GLN A 323 8.52 28.84 9.45
N GLN A 324 9.76 29.26 9.66
CA GLN A 324 10.89 28.83 8.85
C GLN A 324 11.13 27.31 8.99
N GLU A 325 11.10 26.78 10.21
CA GLU A 325 11.27 25.34 10.44
C GLU A 325 10.13 24.52 9.83
N LYS A 326 8.87 25.00 9.90
CA LYS A 326 7.74 24.35 9.21
C LYS A 326 7.94 24.34 7.70
N ASN A 327 8.40 25.46 7.12
CA ASN A 327 8.69 25.53 5.69
C ASN A 327 9.82 24.57 5.28
N ASN A 328 10.88 24.47 6.10
CA ASN A 328 12.00 23.57 5.87
C ASN A 328 11.55 22.11 5.97
N LEU A 329 10.74 21.76 6.98
CA LEU A 329 10.17 20.42 7.13
C LEU A 329 9.31 20.04 5.91
N LYS A 330 8.45 20.96 5.44
CA LYS A 330 7.68 20.77 4.21
C LYS A 330 8.60 20.59 3.01
N ALA A 331 9.65 21.40 2.86
CA ALA A 331 10.61 21.25 1.76
C ALA A 331 11.24 19.86 1.74
N PHE A 332 11.58 19.29 2.91
CA PHE A 332 12.04 17.91 3.01
C PHE A 332 10.96 16.91 2.60
N LEU A 333 9.72 17.02 3.11
CA LEU A 333 8.63 16.11 2.75
C LEU A 333 8.37 16.07 1.23
N LEU A 334 8.48 17.20 0.54
CA LEU A 334 8.36 17.28 -0.91
C LEU A 334 9.49 16.52 -1.65
N THR A 335 10.64 16.29 -1.01
CA THR A 335 11.70 15.46 -1.62
C THR A 335 11.34 13.98 -1.70
N LEU A 336 10.29 13.53 -1.01
CA LEU A 336 9.80 12.15 -1.04
C LEU A 336 8.93 11.85 -2.26
N SER A 337 8.69 12.86 -3.11
CA SER A 337 7.89 12.77 -4.34
C SER A 337 8.68 12.10 -5.46
N ASP A 338 8.07 11.10 -6.09
CA ASP A 338 8.61 10.32 -7.20
C ASP A 338 7.70 10.51 -8.43
N GLU A 339 8.02 11.50 -9.26
CA GLU A 339 7.25 11.81 -10.46
C GLU A 339 7.29 10.66 -11.49
N ASP A 340 8.41 9.91 -11.53
CA ASP A 340 8.53 8.76 -12.43
C ASP A 340 7.49 7.68 -12.07
N PHE A 341 7.19 7.51 -10.78
CA PHE A 341 6.14 6.59 -10.31
C PHE A 341 4.73 7.07 -10.72
N ILE A 342 4.43 8.35 -10.50
CA ILE A 342 3.12 8.94 -10.81
C ILE A 342 2.81 8.87 -12.31
N GLN A 343 3.84 8.99 -13.16
CA GLN A 343 3.71 9.01 -14.61
C GLN A 343 4.02 7.66 -15.27
N ASN A 344 4.25 6.61 -14.49
CA ASN A 344 4.65 5.31 -15.03
C ASN A 344 3.53 4.66 -15.85
N THR A 345 3.72 4.57 -17.15
CA THR A 345 2.74 3.96 -18.07
C THR A 345 2.54 2.46 -17.86
N ASN A 346 3.48 1.78 -17.18
CA ASN A 346 3.30 0.36 -16.84
C ASN A 346 2.20 0.14 -15.78
N PHE A 347 1.83 1.19 -15.04
CA PHE A 347 0.75 1.16 -14.05
C PHE A 347 -0.60 1.63 -14.62
N GLN A 348 -0.66 1.98 -15.89
CA GLN A 348 -1.90 2.38 -16.59
C GLN A 348 -2.57 1.17 -17.27
N PRO A 349 -3.88 1.24 -17.56
CA PRO A 349 -4.62 0.17 -18.22
C PRO A 349 -4.00 -0.37 -19.49
#